data_b3f306828092d9d7689b30697c80ac9c
#
_entry.id   b3f306828092d9d7689b30697c80ac9c
#
_cell.length_a   1.000
_cell.length_b   1.000
_cell.length_c   1.000
_cell.angle_alpha   90.00
_cell.angle_beta   90.00
_cell.angle_gamma   90.00
#
_symmetry.space_group_name_H-M   'P 1'
#
loop_
_entity.id
_entity.type
_entity.pdbx_description
1 polymer ?
#
loop_
_entity_poly.entity_id
_entity_poly.type
_entity_poly.pdbx_seq_one_letter_code
_entity_poly.pdbx_strand_id
1 'polypeptide(L)'
;MTPTVSESSASSSARHAPPSSSTHGAASGPRHWLQVLAVWAAASAVSLLILRLGAQDTPATPWAGAAPSWEEHLRFWDSGWYNRIVEEGYPERLPVGGDGRVAQNTWAFMPLLSAAASLLGWTGWSFYVRATLVSVVASASAAVVMDRWLSPVTGRRASLWAVALVWSSPCAAVLQVPYAEPLGLVLVGLTLWLVSRGRALAAIPVALA
;
A
#
# COMPACT_ATOMS: atom_id res chain seq x y z
N MET A 1 31.64 -10.38 -83.43
CA MET A 1 32.14 -9.19 -82.71
C MET A 1 31.12 -8.83 -81.71
N THR A 2 31.34 -9.25 -80.47
CA THR A 2 30.50 -8.96 -79.29
C THR A 2 31.37 -8.32 -78.26
N PRO A 3 31.04 -7.14 -77.75
CA PRO A 3 31.75 -6.55 -76.62
C PRO A 3 31.20 -7.12 -75.32
N THR A 4 32.06 -7.64 -74.48
CA THR A 4 31.87 -8.05 -73.13
C THR A 4 31.77 -6.76 -72.23
N VAL A 5 30.66 -6.67 -71.52
CA VAL A 5 30.46 -5.65 -70.43
C VAL A 5 30.87 -6.31 -69.11
N SER A 6 31.84 -5.67 -68.47
CA SER A 6 32.31 -6.03 -67.09
C SER A 6 31.47 -5.28 -66.07
N GLU A 7 30.63 -5.98 -65.32
CA GLU A 7 29.95 -5.41 -64.15
C GLU A 7 30.86 -5.55 -62.92
N SER A 8 31.30 -4.43 -62.40
CA SER A 8 31.96 -4.32 -61.10
C SER A 8 30.93 -4.13 -60.02
N SER A 9 30.58 -5.17 -59.29
CA SER A 9 29.72 -5.11 -58.12
C SER A 9 30.54 -4.75 -56.87
N ALA A 10 30.51 -3.49 -56.51
CA ALA A 10 31.00 -3.02 -55.19
C ALA A 10 29.93 -3.27 -54.12
N SER A 11 30.07 -4.39 -53.37
CA SER A 11 29.23 -4.67 -52.20
C SER A 11 29.66 -3.80 -51.03
N SER A 12 28.90 -2.75 -50.78
CA SER A 12 28.98 -1.92 -49.58
C SER A 12 28.34 -2.67 -48.42
N SER A 13 29.16 -3.33 -47.61
CA SER A 13 28.76 -3.94 -46.35
C SER A 13 28.55 -2.85 -45.28
N ALA A 14 27.35 -2.29 -45.25
CA ALA A 14 26.92 -1.43 -44.12
C ALA A 14 26.78 -2.29 -42.87
N ARG A 15 27.80 -2.26 -42.03
CA ARG A 15 27.72 -2.83 -40.67
C ARG A 15 26.68 -2.08 -39.88
N HIS A 16 25.51 -2.69 -39.69
CA HIS A 16 24.54 -2.28 -38.68
C HIS A 16 25.20 -2.47 -37.31
N ALA A 17 25.59 -1.35 -36.68
CA ALA A 17 25.92 -1.35 -35.27
C ALA A 17 24.63 -1.66 -34.50
N PRO A 18 24.61 -2.58 -33.54
CA PRO A 18 23.43 -2.81 -32.72
C PRO A 18 23.14 -1.54 -31.90
N PRO A 19 21.87 -1.18 -31.70
CA PRO A 19 21.51 -0.05 -30.86
C PRO A 19 22.05 -0.32 -29.45
N SER A 20 22.88 0.59 -28.97
CA SER A 20 23.39 0.58 -27.59
C SER A 20 22.21 0.68 -26.63
N SER A 21 21.81 -0.43 -26.05
CA SER A 21 20.82 -0.51 -24.99
C SER A 21 21.43 0.03 -23.68
N SER A 22 21.57 1.34 -23.60
CA SER A 22 21.84 2.01 -22.33
C SER A 22 20.53 2.18 -21.56
N THR A 23 19.94 1.09 -21.11
CA THR A 23 18.98 1.11 -20.03
C THR A 23 19.74 1.26 -18.72
N HIS A 24 20.24 2.46 -18.48
CA HIS A 24 20.63 2.84 -17.13
C HIS A 24 19.35 2.92 -16.30
N GLY A 25 19.11 1.87 -15.53
CA GLY A 25 18.21 1.91 -14.39
C GLY A 25 18.72 3.01 -13.45
N ALA A 26 18.24 4.22 -13.65
CA ALA A 26 18.57 5.34 -12.78
C ALA A 26 18.03 4.98 -11.40
N ALA A 27 18.92 4.56 -10.50
CA ALA A 27 18.62 4.42 -9.09
C ALA A 27 17.94 5.71 -8.63
N SER A 28 16.81 5.59 -7.97
CA SER A 28 16.07 6.75 -7.44
C SER A 28 17.01 7.56 -6.54
N GLY A 29 17.40 8.74 -7.00
CA GLY A 29 18.28 9.62 -6.21
C GLY A 29 17.61 10.01 -4.89
N PRO A 30 18.35 10.43 -3.86
CA PRO A 30 17.84 10.71 -2.52
C PRO A 30 16.69 11.74 -2.49
N ARG A 31 16.49 12.53 -3.54
CA ARG A 31 15.42 13.51 -3.65
C ARG A 31 14.10 12.93 -4.16
N HIS A 32 14.13 11.80 -4.88
CA HIS A 32 12.91 11.26 -5.50
C HIS A 32 11.98 10.62 -4.48
N TRP A 33 12.48 9.85 -3.53
CA TRP A 33 11.65 9.28 -2.46
C TRP A 33 10.99 10.36 -1.58
N LEU A 34 11.67 11.53 -1.41
CA LEU A 34 11.05 12.67 -0.72
C LEU A 34 9.89 13.24 -1.51
N GLN A 35 9.96 13.27 -2.85
CA GLN A 35 8.83 13.66 -3.69
C GLN A 35 7.67 12.69 -3.57
N VAL A 36 7.94 11.38 -3.51
CA VAL A 36 6.91 10.35 -3.28
C VAL A 36 6.21 10.60 -1.95
N LEU A 37 6.98 10.79 -0.86
CA LEU A 37 6.42 11.07 0.46
C LEU A 37 5.67 12.40 0.51
N ALA A 38 6.13 13.43 -0.20
CA ALA A 38 5.43 14.71 -0.26
C ALA A 38 4.08 14.58 -0.98
N VAL A 39 4.02 13.85 -2.11
CA VAL A 39 2.77 13.55 -2.82
C VAL A 39 1.83 12.72 -1.94
N TRP A 40 2.34 11.66 -1.31
CA TRP A 40 1.59 10.85 -0.36
C TRP A 40 1.03 11.71 0.78
N ALA A 41 1.87 12.53 1.42
CA ALA A 41 1.47 13.34 2.57
C ALA A 41 0.42 14.39 2.19
N ALA A 42 0.56 15.05 1.03
CA ALA A 42 -0.42 16.03 0.54
C ALA A 42 -1.78 15.38 0.27
N ALA A 43 -1.80 14.24 -0.45
CA ALA A 43 -3.03 13.51 -0.73
C ALA A 43 -3.68 12.98 0.55
N SER A 44 -2.87 12.41 1.46
CA SER A 44 -3.32 11.90 2.75
C SER A 44 -3.86 13.02 3.66
N ALA A 45 -3.25 14.19 3.65
CA ALA A 45 -3.74 15.35 4.42
C ALA A 45 -5.12 15.80 3.94
N VAL A 46 -5.36 15.84 2.63
CA VAL A 46 -6.68 16.17 2.05
C VAL A 46 -7.71 15.12 2.48
N SER A 47 -7.38 13.84 2.33
CA SER A 47 -8.26 12.73 2.70
C SER A 47 -8.59 12.76 4.21
N LEU A 48 -7.58 12.99 5.06
CA LEU A 48 -7.74 13.11 6.51
C LEU A 48 -8.62 14.31 6.88
N LEU A 49 -8.44 15.45 6.19
CA LEU A 49 -9.28 16.63 6.41
C LEU A 49 -10.75 16.35 6.08
N ILE A 50 -11.01 15.69 4.95
CA ILE A 50 -12.38 15.28 4.55
C ILE A 50 -13.00 14.36 5.60
N LEU A 51 -12.25 13.33 6.05
CA LEU A 51 -12.70 12.44 7.13
C LEU A 51 -13.00 13.21 8.42
N ARG A 52 -12.11 14.13 8.78
CA ARG A 52 -12.26 14.93 10.01
C ARG A 52 -13.47 15.85 9.97
N LEU A 53 -13.72 16.49 8.83
CA LEU A 53 -14.90 17.32 8.63
C LEU A 53 -16.18 16.46 8.61
N GLY A 54 -16.15 15.33 7.90
CA GLY A 54 -17.29 14.41 7.87
C GLY A 54 -17.64 13.83 9.26
N ALA A 55 -16.65 13.62 10.13
CA ALA A 55 -16.90 13.16 11.49
C ALA A 55 -17.75 14.15 12.31
N GLN A 56 -17.62 15.46 12.04
CA GLN A 56 -18.37 16.51 12.76
C GLN A 56 -19.88 16.47 12.45
N ASP A 57 -20.25 16.04 11.27
CA ASP A 57 -21.64 15.94 10.80
C ASP A 57 -22.20 14.51 10.90
N THR A 58 -21.45 13.59 11.49
CA THR A 58 -21.88 12.19 11.61
C THR A 58 -23.02 12.08 12.65
N PRO A 59 -24.16 11.48 12.31
CA PRO A 59 -25.21 11.18 13.27
C PRO A 59 -24.76 10.11 14.27
N ALA A 60 -25.50 9.96 15.37
CA ALA A 60 -25.23 8.90 16.33
C ALA A 60 -25.27 7.51 15.66
N THR A 61 -24.30 6.68 15.99
CA THR A 61 -24.14 5.32 15.48
C THR A 61 -24.12 4.33 16.65
N PRO A 62 -24.18 3.01 16.43
CA PRO A 62 -23.99 2.04 17.50
C PRO A 62 -22.62 2.11 18.19
N TRP A 63 -21.64 2.74 17.57
CA TRP A 63 -20.24 2.80 18.04
C TRP A 63 -19.85 4.15 18.66
N ALA A 64 -20.59 5.22 18.35
CA ALA A 64 -20.32 6.57 18.85
C ALA A 64 -21.57 7.45 18.84
N GLY A 65 -21.60 8.45 19.72
CA GLY A 65 -22.63 9.50 19.71
C GLY A 65 -22.59 10.36 18.45
N ALA A 66 -23.51 11.32 18.33
CA ALA A 66 -23.49 12.31 17.26
C ALA A 66 -22.25 13.21 17.37
N ALA A 67 -21.71 13.63 16.25
CA ALA A 67 -20.49 14.46 16.16
C ALA A 67 -19.34 13.94 17.05
N PRO A 68 -18.90 12.68 16.87
CA PRO A 68 -17.93 12.03 17.73
C PRO A 68 -16.59 12.76 17.72
N SER A 69 -15.86 12.69 18.82
CA SER A 69 -14.45 13.05 18.84
C SER A 69 -13.68 12.23 17.80
N TRP A 70 -12.47 12.69 17.42
CA TRP A 70 -11.69 11.95 16.41
C TRP A 70 -11.38 10.52 16.86
N GLU A 71 -11.04 10.31 18.12
CA GLU A 71 -10.76 8.97 18.64
C GLU A 71 -12.00 8.06 18.64
N GLU A 72 -13.17 8.58 18.97
CA GLU A 72 -14.43 7.84 18.88
C GLU A 72 -14.77 7.52 17.43
N HIS A 73 -14.49 8.46 16.50
CA HIS A 73 -14.68 8.22 15.08
C HIS A 73 -13.78 7.09 14.54
N LEU A 74 -12.60 6.88 15.12
CA LEU A 74 -11.71 5.77 14.74
C LEU A 74 -12.22 4.38 15.19
N ARG A 75 -13.24 4.31 16.03
CA ARG A 75 -13.80 3.05 16.56
C ARG A 75 -14.83 2.38 15.64
N PHE A 76 -15.08 2.93 14.46
CA PHE A 76 -16.12 2.42 13.57
C PHE A 76 -15.69 1.16 12.80
N TRP A 77 -16.68 0.33 12.43
CA TRP A 77 -16.55 -0.88 11.61
C TRP A 77 -15.45 -1.84 12.09
N ASP A 78 -14.51 -2.17 11.23
CA ASP A 78 -13.53 -3.23 11.44
C ASP A 78 -12.50 -2.91 12.51
N SER A 79 -12.29 -1.63 12.83
CA SER A 79 -11.35 -1.21 13.87
C SER A 79 -11.65 -1.83 15.25
N GLY A 80 -12.93 -2.00 15.57
CA GLY A 80 -13.38 -2.65 16.79
C GLY A 80 -12.96 -4.12 16.87
N TRP A 81 -12.98 -4.84 15.74
CA TRP A 81 -12.54 -6.22 15.68
C TRP A 81 -11.05 -6.39 15.92
N TYR A 82 -10.22 -5.50 15.37
CA TYR A 82 -8.77 -5.49 15.64
C TYR A 82 -8.46 -5.19 17.11
N ASN A 83 -9.20 -4.29 17.75
CA ASN A 83 -9.08 -4.04 19.18
C ASN A 83 -9.47 -5.30 19.99
N ARG A 84 -10.55 -5.96 19.59
CA ARG A 84 -11.03 -7.17 20.25
C ARG A 84 -10.02 -8.32 20.19
N ILE A 85 -9.24 -8.44 19.10
CA ILE A 85 -8.14 -9.40 19.01
C ILE A 85 -7.09 -9.13 20.11
N VAL A 86 -6.80 -7.84 20.41
CA VAL A 86 -5.83 -7.49 21.45
C VAL A 86 -6.38 -7.79 22.84
N GLU A 87 -7.66 -7.54 23.08
CA GLU A 87 -8.30 -7.71 24.38
C GLU A 87 -8.67 -9.17 24.70
N GLU A 88 -9.23 -9.89 23.74
CA GLU A 88 -9.85 -11.20 23.93
C GLU A 88 -9.13 -12.34 23.17
N GLY A 89 -8.34 -11.99 22.13
CA GLY A 89 -7.73 -12.97 21.24
C GLY A 89 -8.70 -13.58 20.24
N TYR A 90 -8.37 -14.78 19.78
CA TYR A 90 -9.22 -15.59 18.90
C TYR A 90 -9.97 -16.63 19.72
N PRO A 91 -11.29 -16.81 19.51
CA PRO A 91 -12.06 -17.78 20.26
C PRO A 91 -11.62 -19.21 19.91
N GLU A 92 -11.44 -20.04 20.94
CA GLU A 92 -11.12 -21.48 20.77
C GLU A 92 -12.24 -22.25 20.08
N ARG A 93 -13.47 -21.82 20.27
CA ARG A 93 -14.67 -22.38 19.64
C ARG A 93 -15.42 -21.28 18.91
N LEU A 94 -15.81 -21.54 17.67
CA LEU A 94 -16.57 -20.58 16.89
C LEU A 94 -17.90 -20.28 17.58
N PRO A 95 -18.25 -19.01 17.81
CA PRO A 95 -19.53 -18.66 18.39
C PRO A 95 -20.65 -18.99 17.41
N VAL A 96 -21.77 -19.54 17.92
CA VAL A 96 -22.94 -19.90 17.12
C VAL A 96 -24.11 -19.01 17.55
N GLY A 97 -24.74 -18.38 16.56
CA GLY A 97 -25.92 -17.55 16.77
C GLY A 97 -27.18 -18.38 17.04
N GLY A 98 -28.28 -17.69 17.41
CA GLY A 98 -29.57 -18.34 17.66
C GLY A 98 -30.19 -19.01 16.43
N ASP A 99 -29.66 -18.71 15.24
CA ASP A 99 -30.04 -19.33 13.94
C ASP A 99 -29.22 -20.59 13.61
N GLY A 100 -28.33 -21.03 14.51
CA GLY A 100 -27.44 -22.17 14.33
C GLY A 100 -26.23 -21.90 13.41
N ARG A 101 -26.04 -20.67 12.93
CA ARG A 101 -24.90 -20.28 12.08
C ARG A 101 -23.77 -19.71 12.92
N VAL A 102 -22.54 -19.78 12.37
CA VAL A 102 -21.38 -19.12 12.98
C VAL A 102 -21.64 -17.61 13.01
N ALA A 103 -21.58 -17.03 14.21
CA ALA A 103 -21.69 -15.59 14.41
C ALA A 103 -20.39 -14.88 14.04
N GLN A 104 -20.46 -13.56 13.84
CA GLN A 104 -19.29 -12.72 13.61
C GLN A 104 -18.28 -12.90 14.75
N ASN A 105 -17.00 -13.05 14.41
CA ASN A 105 -15.93 -13.26 15.36
C ASN A 105 -14.59 -12.79 14.81
N THR A 106 -13.56 -12.79 15.66
CA THR A 106 -12.22 -12.27 15.33
C THR A 106 -11.46 -13.09 14.29
N TRP A 107 -11.85 -14.35 13.99
CA TRP A 107 -11.20 -15.15 12.94
C TRP A 107 -11.37 -14.58 11.52
N ALA A 108 -12.26 -13.62 11.32
CA ALA A 108 -12.40 -12.91 10.05
C ALA A 108 -11.27 -11.89 9.81
N PHE A 109 -10.43 -11.61 10.80
CA PHE A 109 -9.44 -10.53 10.78
C PHE A 109 -8.04 -11.08 11.02
N MET A 110 -7.06 -10.61 10.21
CA MET A 110 -5.66 -11.02 10.32
C MET A 110 -4.98 -10.38 11.54
N PRO A 111 -4.03 -11.08 12.22
CA PRO A 111 -3.45 -10.62 13.49
C PRO A 111 -2.45 -9.47 13.34
N LEU A 112 -1.91 -9.22 12.15
CA LEU A 112 -0.73 -8.37 11.96
C LEU A 112 -0.92 -6.94 12.48
N LEU A 113 -2.09 -6.30 12.19
CA LEU A 113 -2.38 -4.94 12.67
C LEU A 113 -2.47 -4.92 14.20
N SER A 114 -3.19 -5.87 14.79
CA SER A 114 -3.36 -5.99 16.24
C SER A 114 -2.01 -6.22 16.93
N ALA A 115 -1.18 -7.12 16.38
CA ALA A 115 0.16 -7.39 16.89
C ALA A 115 1.07 -6.16 16.79
N ALA A 116 1.10 -5.49 15.63
CA ALA A 116 1.92 -4.28 15.43
C ALA A 116 1.49 -3.13 16.36
N ALA A 117 0.18 -2.92 16.54
CA ALA A 117 -0.33 -1.91 17.48
C ALA A 117 -0.01 -2.26 18.94
N SER A 118 0.01 -3.57 19.29
CA SER A 118 0.36 -4.02 20.63
C SER A 118 1.82 -3.74 20.99
N LEU A 119 2.75 -3.75 20.02
CA LEU A 119 4.15 -3.38 20.24
C LEU A 119 4.31 -1.91 20.72
N LEU A 120 3.31 -1.06 20.47
CA LEU A 120 3.28 0.32 20.94
C LEU A 120 2.53 0.48 22.28
N GLY A 121 2.20 -0.62 22.97
CA GLY A 121 1.46 -0.61 24.24
C GLY A 121 2.12 0.21 25.35
N TRP A 122 3.44 0.28 25.36
CA TRP A 122 4.23 1.07 26.32
C TRP A 122 3.97 2.58 26.26
N THR A 123 3.35 3.10 25.17
CA THR A 123 3.02 4.53 25.01
C THR A 123 1.88 4.98 25.91
N GLY A 124 1.04 4.07 26.41
CA GLY A 124 -0.19 4.39 27.13
C GLY A 124 -1.32 4.93 26.25
N TRP A 125 -1.12 5.05 24.93
CA TRP A 125 -2.16 5.49 23.98
C TRP A 125 -3.21 4.40 23.78
N SER A 126 -4.44 4.80 23.41
CA SER A 126 -5.50 3.85 23.09
C SER A 126 -5.09 2.97 21.90
N PHE A 127 -5.69 1.79 21.81
CA PHE A 127 -5.48 0.89 20.65
C PHE A 127 -5.71 1.62 19.33
N TYR A 128 -6.76 2.40 19.22
CA TYR A 128 -7.16 3.08 17.98
C TYR A 128 -6.11 4.08 17.50
N VAL A 129 -5.51 4.83 18.42
CA VAL A 129 -4.41 5.76 18.10
C VAL A 129 -3.17 4.99 17.63
N ARG A 130 -2.80 3.91 18.34
CA ARG A 130 -1.64 3.09 18.00
C ARG A 130 -1.81 2.40 16.64
N ALA A 131 -2.97 1.81 16.40
CA ALA A 131 -3.29 1.14 15.14
C ALA A 131 -3.35 2.14 13.97
N THR A 132 -3.90 3.35 14.18
CA THR A 132 -3.85 4.44 13.18
C THR A 132 -2.42 4.81 12.83
N LEU A 133 -1.53 4.94 13.82
CA LEU A 133 -0.11 5.23 13.56
C LEU A 133 0.54 4.13 12.71
N VAL A 134 0.28 2.86 13.05
CA VAL A 134 0.76 1.71 12.24
C VAL A 134 0.24 1.80 10.80
N SER A 135 -1.07 2.06 10.63
CA SER A 135 -1.69 2.18 9.30
C SER A 135 -1.11 3.33 8.48
N VAL A 136 -0.88 4.50 9.09
CA VAL A 136 -0.29 5.67 8.42
C VAL A 136 1.16 5.39 8.00
N VAL A 137 1.97 4.77 8.88
CA VAL A 137 3.35 4.39 8.55
C VAL A 137 3.38 3.33 7.45
N ALA A 138 2.49 2.34 7.50
CA ALA A 138 2.35 1.34 6.45
C ALA A 138 1.91 1.98 5.12
N SER A 139 0.96 2.92 5.15
CA SER A 139 0.49 3.68 3.98
C SER A 139 1.64 4.45 3.30
N ALA A 140 2.46 5.17 4.07
CA ALA A 140 3.66 5.85 3.56
C ALA A 140 4.66 4.86 2.94
N SER A 141 4.87 3.72 3.62
CA SER A 141 5.75 2.66 3.14
C SER A 141 5.24 2.05 1.83
N ALA A 142 3.92 1.83 1.72
CA ALA A 142 3.29 1.33 0.50
C ALA A 142 3.50 2.28 -0.68
N ALA A 143 3.40 3.61 -0.47
CA ALA A 143 3.68 4.60 -1.51
C ALA A 143 5.12 4.50 -2.03
N VAL A 144 6.09 4.35 -1.12
CA VAL A 144 7.52 4.19 -1.49
C VAL A 144 7.75 2.85 -2.21
N VAL A 145 7.16 1.76 -1.74
CA VAL A 145 7.28 0.43 -2.37
C VAL A 145 6.68 0.45 -3.77
N MET A 146 5.50 1.03 -3.94
CA MET A 146 4.82 1.17 -5.22
C MET A 146 5.68 1.97 -6.21
N ASP A 147 6.27 3.08 -5.78
CA ASP A 147 7.18 3.85 -6.62
C ASP A 147 8.41 3.03 -7.03
N ARG A 148 9.05 2.33 -6.10
CA ARG A 148 10.21 1.48 -6.39
C ARG A 148 9.91 0.33 -7.36
N TRP A 149 8.68 -0.14 -7.34
CA TRP A 149 8.23 -1.18 -8.26
C TRP A 149 7.93 -0.60 -9.65
N LEU A 150 7.20 0.53 -9.72
CA LEU A 150 6.71 1.09 -10.98
C LEU A 150 7.76 1.96 -11.70
N SER A 151 8.50 2.80 -10.99
CA SER A 151 9.36 3.83 -11.61
C SER A 151 10.41 3.30 -12.58
N PRO A 152 10.99 2.06 -12.43
CA PRO A 152 11.90 1.50 -13.41
C PRO A 152 11.26 1.20 -14.77
N VAL A 153 9.95 0.94 -14.79
CA VAL A 153 9.19 0.54 -15.99
C VAL A 153 8.48 1.74 -16.62
N THR A 154 7.84 2.56 -15.80
CA THR A 154 6.98 3.66 -16.26
C THR A 154 7.67 5.02 -16.27
N GLY A 155 8.81 5.14 -15.61
CA GLY A 155 9.51 6.40 -15.36
C GLY A 155 8.98 7.12 -14.10
N ARG A 156 9.83 7.99 -13.54
CA ARG A 156 9.57 8.69 -12.27
C ARG A 156 8.30 9.53 -12.26
N ARG A 157 8.02 10.23 -13.35
CA ARG A 157 6.85 11.11 -13.44
C ARG A 157 5.54 10.32 -13.42
N ALA A 158 5.46 9.25 -14.20
CA ALA A 158 4.29 8.37 -14.22
C ALA A 158 4.07 7.66 -12.88
N SER A 159 5.16 7.23 -12.23
CA SER A 159 5.10 6.64 -10.90
C SER A 159 4.56 7.61 -9.84
N LEU A 160 4.99 8.88 -9.85
CA LEU A 160 4.44 9.92 -8.96
C LEU A 160 2.93 10.16 -9.20
N TRP A 161 2.49 10.15 -10.45
CA TRP A 161 1.07 10.23 -10.77
C TRP A 161 0.29 9.02 -10.28
N ALA A 162 0.87 7.81 -10.38
CA ALA A 162 0.25 6.61 -9.84
C ALA A 162 0.06 6.71 -8.32
N VAL A 163 1.08 7.17 -7.58
CA VAL A 163 0.96 7.45 -6.14
C VAL A 163 -0.13 8.49 -5.87
N ALA A 164 -0.10 9.62 -6.59
CA ALA A 164 -1.12 10.67 -6.43
C ALA A 164 -2.54 10.13 -6.62
N LEU A 165 -2.79 9.36 -7.68
CA LEU A 165 -4.10 8.81 -8.00
C LEU A 165 -4.60 7.82 -6.93
N VAL A 166 -3.73 6.92 -6.45
CA VAL A 166 -4.11 5.96 -5.41
C VAL A 166 -4.49 6.67 -4.12
N TRP A 167 -3.64 7.60 -3.64
CA TRP A 167 -3.87 8.28 -2.36
C TRP A 167 -4.87 9.44 -2.42
N SER A 168 -5.26 9.89 -3.61
CA SER A 168 -6.37 10.84 -3.82
C SER A 168 -7.69 10.16 -4.19
N SER A 169 -7.73 8.82 -4.26
CA SER A 169 -8.96 8.10 -4.56
C SER A 169 -9.95 8.21 -3.39
N PRO A 170 -11.26 8.11 -3.63
CA PRO A 170 -12.27 8.13 -2.56
C PRO A 170 -12.04 7.05 -1.49
N CYS A 171 -11.46 5.90 -1.86
CA CYS A 171 -11.14 4.80 -0.95
C CYS A 171 -9.88 5.04 -0.14
N ALA A 172 -9.06 6.05 -0.43
CA ALA A 172 -7.79 6.31 0.26
C ALA A 172 -7.98 6.64 1.75
N ALA A 173 -9.19 7.03 2.15
CA ALA A 173 -9.52 7.27 3.54
C ALA A 173 -9.24 6.05 4.45
N VAL A 174 -9.47 4.82 3.96
CA VAL A 174 -9.19 3.59 4.72
C VAL A 174 -7.70 3.38 5.01
N LEU A 175 -6.82 4.05 4.27
CA LEU A 175 -5.37 3.97 4.47
C LEU A 175 -4.85 4.84 5.63
N GLN A 176 -5.74 5.53 6.34
CA GLN A 176 -5.40 6.49 7.41
C GLN A 176 -6.16 6.24 8.70
N VAL A 177 -6.92 5.17 8.76
CA VAL A 177 -7.69 4.73 9.91
C VAL A 177 -7.14 3.39 10.42
N PRO A 178 -7.51 2.89 11.60
CA PRO A 178 -6.95 1.67 12.19
C PRO A 178 -7.44 0.39 11.47
N TYR A 179 -7.06 0.24 10.21
CA TYR A 179 -7.41 -0.84 9.32
C TYR A 179 -6.17 -1.55 8.77
N ALA A 180 -6.31 -2.80 8.33
CA ALA A 180 -5.20 -3.62 7.87
C ALA A 180 -4.80 -3.39 6.39
N GLU A 181 -5.62 -2.68 5.61
CA GLU A 181 -5.39 -2.44 4.19
C GLU A 181 -4.04 -1.80 3.88
N PRO A 182 -3.53 -0.82 4.66
CA PRO A 182 -2.20 -0.27 4.42
C PRO A 182 -1.08 -1.31 4.58
N LEU A 183 -1.19 -2.19 5.58
CA LEU A 183 -0.25 -3.30 5.76
C LEU A 183 -0.34 -4.29 4.60
N GLY A 184 -1.55 -4.65 4.16
CA GLY A 184 -1.77 -5.48 2.98
C GLY A 184 -1.13 -4.88 1.73
N LEU A 185 -1.26 -3.57 1.51
CA LEU A 185 -0.62 -2.89 0.38
C LEU A 185 0.92 -2.96 0.43
N VAL A 186 1.53 -2.81 1.62
CA VAL A 186 2.99 -2.98 1.77
C VAL A 186 3.39 -4.40 1.42
N LEU A 187 2.71 -5.40 1.98
CA LEU A 187 3.06 -6.82 1.78
C LEU A 187 2.89 -7.24 0.32
N VAL A 188 1.76 -6.91 -0.29
CA VAL A 188 1.52 -7.17 -1.71
C VAL A 188 2.53 -6.43 -2.60
N GLY A 189 2.75 -5.14 -2.34
CA GLY A 189 3.71 -4.34 -3.09
C GLY A 189 5.14 -4.87 -2.98
N LEU A 190 5.59 -5.24 -1.77
CA LEU A 190 6.91 -5.85 -1.54
C LEU A 190 7.02 -7.20 -2.25
N THR A 191 6.00 -8.04 -2.17
CA THR A 191 5.96 -9.34 -2.86
C THR A 191 6.13 -9.14 -4.36
N LEU A 192 5.34 -8.27 -4.98
CA LEU A 192 5.43 -7.97 -6.41
C LEU A 192 6.79 -7.38 -6.79
N TRP A 193 7.32 -6.47 -5.99
CA TRP A 193 8.64 -5.89 -6.22
C TRP A 193 9.76 -6.92 -6.12
N LEU A 194 9.74 -7.83 -5.13
CA LEU A 194 10.72 -8.89 -4.97
C LEU A 194 10.66 -9.89 -6.14
N VAL A 195 9.45 -10.32 -6.53
CA VAL A 195 9.25 -11.22 -7.67
C VAL A 195 9.76 -10.58 -8.97
N SER A 196 9.44 -9.30 -9.20
CA SER A 196 9.92 -8.57 -10.40
C SER A 196 11.45 -8.42 -10.46
N ARG A 197 12.13 -8.56 -9.31
CA ARG A 197 13.61 -8.57 -9.20
C ARG A 197 14.22 -9.96 -9.25
N GLY A 198 13.43 -10.99 -9.55
CA GLY A 198 13.89 -12.40 -9.57
C GLY A 198 14.16 -12.98 -8.17
N ARG A 199 13.70 -12.33 -7.10
CA ARG A 199 13.90 -12.75 -5.71
C ARG A 199 12.68 -13.48 -5.15
N ALA A 200 12.17 -14.47 -5.88
CA ALA A 200 10.94 -15.20 -5.54
C ALA A 200 11.01 -15.86 -4.15
N LEU A 201 12.14 -16.45 -3.77
CA LEU A 201 12.30 -17.06 -2.45
C LEU A 201 12.18 -16.04 -1.29
N ALA A 202 12.67 -14.81 -1.50
CA ALA A 202 12.54 -13.75 -0.52
C ALA A 202 11.10 -13.19 -0.43
N ALA A 203 10.29 -13.38 -1.47
CA ALA A 203 8.89 -12.97 -1.50
C ALA A 203 7.99 -13.89 -0.65
N ILE A 204 8.35 -15.17 -0.47
CA ILE A 204 7.52 -16.16 0.26
C ILE A 204 7.15 -15.68 1.68
N PRO A 205 8.10 -15.36 2.58
CA PRO A 205 7.74 -14.93 3.93
C PRO A 205 6.93 -13.63 3.95
N VAL A 206 7.13 -12.74 2.97
CA VAL A 206 6.36 -11.49 2.85
C VAL A 206 4.92 -11.76 2.44
N ALA A 207 4.71 -12.73 1.55
CA ALA A 207 3.37 -13.11 1.06
C ALA A 207 2.55 -13.90 2.10
N LEU A 208 3.23 -14.50 3.09
CA LEU A 208 2.61 -15.31 4.16
C LEU A 208 2.34 -14.50 5.43
N ALA A 209 2.84 -13.27 5.53
CA ALA A 209 2.65 -12.40 6.69
C ALA A 209 1.31 -11.66 6.64
#